data_42e3916e77dd756d5834932a02c8d8cb
#
_entry.id   42e3916e77dd756d5834932a02c8d8cb
#
_cell.length_a   1.000
_cell.length_b   1.000
_cell.length_c   1.000
_cell.angle_alpha   90.00
_cell.angle_beta   90.00
_cell.angle_gamma   90.00
#
_symmetry.space_group_name_H-M   'P 1'
#
loop_
_entity.id
_entity.type
_entity.pdbx_description
1 polymer ?
#
loop_
_entity_poly.entity_id
_entity_poly.type
_entity_poly.pdbx_seq_one_letter_code
_entity_poly.pdbx_strand_id
1 'polypeptide(L)'
;SPEGVNMTITSDSDDKLFKRAVVNNAAYDYYSRCSPADLNLTLPPSDLRIWLFNALDASSAVMLHHGAVIDSDMISYFLGSAASLLKHFMPDLTIGTHDMKDYARIYSTVCHELAHSSHYAKVGNAYWNNYIRYVIESFIKTGGMTYGDGTGERAGYCAIGEMWAYFIESQMYKDRYGGAYPTFGNSHWFSPQIFRYLCDRGMTCREILSVLDGTVKSVDELKVALIAAYPSDRISIEQVFSRY
;
A
#
# COMPACT_ATOMS: atom_id res chain seq x y z
N SER A 1 28.78 21.63 -9.32
CA SER A 1 29.50 22.12 -8.14
C SER A 1 29.60 20.99 -7.11
N PRO A 2 30.75 20.75 -6.48
CA PRO A 2 30.87 19.73 -5.44
C PRO A 2 30.04 20.06 -4.18
N GLU A 3 29.53 21.27 -4.05
CA GLU A 3 28.74 21.71 -2.90
C GLU A 3 27.22 21.47 -3.06
N GLY A 4 26.79 21.02 -4.23
CA GLY A 4 25.36 20.80 -4.51
C GLY A 4 24.52 22.09 -4.53
N VAL A 5 23.22 21.93 -4.75
CA VAL A 5 22.24 23.02 -4.68
C VAL A 5 21.52 22.89 -3.34
N ASN A 6 21.67 23.90 -2.48
CA ASN A 6 20.88 24.00 -1.25
C ASN A 6 19.66 24.89 -1.51
N MET A 7 18.47 24.30 -1.52
CA MET A 7 17.23 25.00 -1.82
C MET A 7 16.16 24.62 -0.79
N THR A 8 15.51 25.62 -0.21
CA THR A 8 14.35 25.42 0.66
C THR A 8 13.08 25.57 -0.17
N ILE A 9 12.26 24.54 -0.20
CA ILE A 9 10.98 24.53 -0.91
C ILE A 9 9.86 24.37 0.12
N THR A 10 8.90 25.31 0.11
CA THR A 10 7.72 25.28 0.99
C THR A 10 6.44 25.29 0.16
N SER A 11 5.33 24.85 0.76
CA SER A 11 4.01 24.91 0.12
C SER A 11 3.59 26.34 -0.24
N ASP A 12 4.04 27.33 0.50
CA ASP A 12 3.70 28.73 0.27
C ASP A 12 4.53 29.37 -0.86
N SER A 13 5.75 28.88 -1.10
CA SER A 13 6.62 29.38 -2.17
C SER A 13 6.26 28.81 -3.54
N ASP A 14 6.02 27.50 -3.62
CA ASP A 14 5.58 26.76 -4.83
C ASP A 14 4.96 25.42 -4.41
N ASP A 15 3.64 25.40 -4.33
CA ASP A 15 2.87 24.22 -3.90
C ASP A 15 3.11 22.98 -4.80
N LYS A 16 3.22 23.19 -6.11
CA LYS A 16 3.46 22.06 -7.04
C LYS A 16 4.86 21.48 -6.87
N LEU A 17 5.86 22.35 -6.77
CA LEU A 17 7.23 21.91 -6.57
C LEU A 17 7.41 21.26 -5.21
N PHE A 18 6.79 21.82 -4.17
CA PHE A 18 6.77 21.25 -2.82
C PHE A 18 6.22 19.83 -2.84
N LYS A 19 5.02 19.60 -3.37
CA LYS A 19 4.38 18.27 -3.44
C LYS A 19 5.24 17.28 -4.21
N ARG A 20 5.80 17.68 -5.36
CA ARG A 20 6.72 16.83 -6.14
C ARG A 20 7.98 16.48 -5.36
N ALA A 21 8.58 17.43 -4.67
CA ALA A 21 9.77 17.20 -3.85
C ALA A 21 9.47 16.21 -2.70
N VAL A 22 8.32 16.36 -2.04
CA VAL A 22 7.89 15.43 -0.97
C VAL A 22 7.69 14.03 -1.50
N VAL A 23 7.00 13.86 -2.63
CA VAL A 23 6.78 12.54 -3.25
C VAL A 23 8.10 11.87 -3.63
N ASN A 24 9.03 12.62 -4.24
CA ASN A 24 10.35 12.07 -4.58
C ASN A 24 11.14 11.67 -3.33
N ASN A 25 11.11 12.50 -2.28
CA ASN A 25 11.81 12.20 -1.03
C ASN A 25 11.18 10.98 -0.32
N ALA A 26 9.87 10.88 -0.31
CA ALA A 26 9.17 9.71 0.25
C ALA A 26 9.50 8.43 -0.50
N ALA A 27 9.50 8.47 -1.84
CA ALA A 27 9.88 7.34 -2.66
C ALA A 27 11.35 6.94 -2.42
N TYR A 28 12.27 7.89 -2.41
CA TYR A 28 13.68 7.63 -2.12
C TYR A 28 13.87 6.97 -0.74
N ASP A 29 13.21 7.51 0.28
CA ASP A 29 13.25 6.96 1.63
C ASP A 29 12.69 5.54 1.68
N TYR A 30 11.52 5.31 1.07
CA TYR A 30 10.89 4.01 0.98
C TYR A 30 11.83 2.97 0.32
N TYR A 31 12.39 3.27 -0.85
CA TYR A 31 13.30 2.37 -1.55
C TYR A 31 14.57 2.07 -0.74
N SER A 32 15.09 3.07 -0.03
CA SER A 32 16.24 2.91 0.87
C SER A 32 15.92 1.93 2.01
N ARG A 33 14.72 2.01 2.57
CA ARG A 33 14.25 1.17 3.67
C ARG A 33 13.88 -0.26 3.23
N CYS A 34 13.73 -0.51 1.92
CA CYS A 34 13.55 -1.87 1.40
C CYS A 34 14.79 -2.74 1.54
N SER A 35 15.94 -2.20 1.92
CA SER A 35 17.19 -2.95 2.02
C SER A 35 17.11 -4.10 3.04
N PRO A 36 17.88 -5.21 2.85
CA PRO A 36 17.93 -6.32 3.81
C PRO A 36 18.42 -5.92 5.21
N ALA A 37 19.14 -4.81 5.32
CA ALA A 37 19.64 -4.29 6.59
C ALA A 37 18.60 -3.50 7.38
N ASP A 38 17.46 -3.17 6.77
CA ASP A 38 16.37 -2.39 7.38
C ASP A 38 15.05 -3.19 7.39
N LEU A 39 13.99 -2.69 6.79
CA LEU A 39 12.67 -3.36 6.78
C LEU A 39 12.62 -4.61 5.90
N ASN A 40 13.57 -4.76 4.98
CA ASN A 40 13.64 -5.88 4.05
C ASN A 40 12.35 -6.12 3.25
N LEU A 41 11.77 -5.04 2.79
CA LEU A 41 10.58 -5.09 1.95
C LEU A 41 10.93 -5.56 0.53
N THR A 42 9.99 -6.20 -0.15
CA THR A 42 10.10 -6.40 -1.59
C THR A 42 10.14 -5.03 -2.27
N LEU A 43 11.13 -4.83 -3.16
CA LEU A 43 11.20 -3.57 -3.91
C LEU A 43 9.96 -3.41 -4.80
N PRO A 44 9.35 -2.23 -4.83
CA PRO A 44 8.38 -1.91 -5.88
C PRO A 44 8.99 -2.09 -7.27
N PRO A 45 8.20 -2.25 -8.34
CA PRO A 45 8.71 -2.25 -9.70
C PRO A 45 9.57 -1.02 -10.01
N SER A 46 10.63 -1.18 -10.80
CA SER A 46 11.67 -0.14 -11.01
C SER A 46 11.20 1.08 -11.81
N ASP A 47 10.18 0.92 -12.63
CA ASP A 47 9.68 1.94 -13.56
C ASP A 47 8.27 2.43 -13.21
N LEU A 48 8.00 2.53 -11.91
CA LEU A 48 6.72 3.04 -11.40
C LEU A 48 6.39 4.43 -11.93
N ARG A 49 5.18 4.58 -12.42
CA ARG A 49 4.59 5.85 -12.85
C ARG A 49 3.70 6.42 -11.77
N ILE A 50 4.18 7.47 -11.11
CA ILE A 50 3.47 8.15 -10.03
C ILE A 50 2.91 9.47 -10.56
N TRP A 51 1.59 9.59 -10.55
CA TRP A 51 0.90 10.81 -10.95
C TRP A 51 0.34 11.55 -9.73
N LEU A 52 0.51 12.87 -9.71
CA LEU A 52 -0.03 13.74 -8.68
C LEU A 52 -1.21 14.52 -9.21
N PHE A 53 -2.32 14.47 -8.48
CA PHE A 53 -3.54 15.19 -8.80
C PHE A 53 -3.95 16.13 -7.67
N ASN A 54 -3.83 17.44 -7.91
CA ASN A 54 -4.22 18.45 -6.92
C ASN A 54 -5.74 18.56 -6.71
N ALA A 55 -6.55 17.95 -7.57
CA ALA A 55 -8.00 17.99 -7.48
C ALA A 55 -8.62 16.71 -6.90
N LEU A 56 -7.78 15.73 -6.50
CA LEU A 56 -8.26 14.48 -5.93
C LEU A 56 -7.90 14.38 -4.44
N ASP A 57 -8.86 13.89 -3.65
CA ASP A 57 -8.69 13.60 -2.22
C ASP A 57 -8.19 12.17 -1.96
N ALA A 58 -8.42 11.27 -2.91
CA ALA A 58 -8.04 9.86 -2.80
C ALA A 58 -6.77 9.55 -3.57
N SER A 59 -5.98 8.62 -3.02
CA SER A 59 -4.82 8.01 -3.67
C SER A 59 -5.11 6.55 -4.00
N SER A 60 -4.32 5.94 -4.87
CA SER A 60 -4.48 4.53 -5.24
C SER A 60 -3.24 3.93 -5.89
N ALA A 61 -3.03 2.65 -5.68
CA ALA A 61 -2.01 1.82 -6.33
C ALA A 61 -2.68 0.79 -7.24
N VAL A 62 -3.09 1.20 -8.43
CA VAL A 62 -3.82 0.33 -9.38
C VAL A 62 -2.86 -0.50 -10.23
N MET A 63 -1.61 -0.10 -10.37
CA MET A 63 -0.56 -0.78 -11.13
C MET A 63 -0.89 -0.96 -12.62
N LEU A 64 -1.53 0.03 -13.22
CA LEU A 64 -2.02 -0.04 -14.61
C LEU A 64 -0.91 -0.16 -15.65
N HIS A 65 0.20 0.57 -15.45
CA HIS A 65 1.36 0.48 -16.33
C HIS A 65 1.97 -0.93 -16.32
N HIS A 66 1.95 -1.60 -15.16
CA HIS A 66 2.44 -2.97 -15.00
C HIS A 66 1.40 -4.05 -15.37
N GLY A 67 0.25 -3.66 -15.89
CA GLY A 67 -0.74 -4.56 -16.48
C GLY A 67 -1.74 -5.15 -15.49
N ALA A 68 -1.76 -4.70 -14.25
CA ALA A 68 -2.85 -5.03 -13.36
C ALA A 68 -4.16 -4.48 -13.94
N VAL A 69 -5.24 -5.24 -13.78
CA VAL A 69 -6.61 -4.86 -14.19
C VAL A 69 -6.87 -4.82 -15.70
N ILE A 70 -5.87 -4.51 -16.56
CA ILE A 70 -6.07 -4.44 -18.02
C ILE A 70 -6.41 -5.82 -18.61
N ASP A 71 -5.92 -6.89 -17.99
CA ASP A 71 -6.23 -8.28 -18.38
C ASP A 71 -7.54 -8.78 -17.76
N SER A 72 -8.26 -7.94 -17.00
CA SER A 72 -9.56 -8.32 -16.45
C SER A 72 -10.67 -8.13 -17.48
N ASP A 73 -11.56 -9.11 -17.60
CA ASP A 73 -12.71 -9.06 -18.51
C ASP A 73 -13.54 -7.79 -18.38
N MET A 74 -13.61 -7.24 -17.17
CA MET A 74 -14.40 -6.05 -16.87
C MET A 74 -13.79 -4.78 -17.48
N ILE A 75 -12.47 -4.60 -17.41
CA ILE A 75 -11.82 -3.42 -18.00
C ILE A 75 -11.63 -3.59 -19.50
N SER A 76 -11.37 -4.79 -19.96
CA SER A 76 -11.37 -5.10 -21.39
C SER A 76 -12.72 -4.78 -22.04
N TYR A 77 -13.82 -5.04 -21.33
CA TYR A 77 -15.15 -4.68 -21.80
C TYR A 77 -15.36 -3.17 -21.92
N PHE A 78 -14.87 -2.37 -20.93
CA PHE A 78 -15.02 -0.91 -20.98
C PHE A 78 -14.02 -0.20 -21.90
N LEU A 79 -12.81 -0.70 -22.02
CA LEU A 79 -11.72 -0.05 -22.76
C LEU A 79 -11.55 -0.59 -24.18
N GLY A 80 -12.05 -1.79 -24.46
CA GLY A 80 -11.94 -2.41 -25.79
C GLY A 80 -10.52 -2.39 -26.34
N SER A 81 -10.36 -2.04 -27.63
CA SER A 81 -9.06 -1.97 -28.29
C SER A 81 -8.12 -0.85 -27.78
N ALA A 82 -8.62 0.07 -26.97
CA ALA A 82 -7.81 1.12 -26.36
C ALA A 82 -7.03 0.63 -25.12
N ALA A 83 -7.33 -0.56 -24.59
CA ALA A 83 -6.70 -1.09 -23.37
C ALA A 83 -5.16 -1.17 -23.50
N SER A 84 -4.64 -1.65 -24.63
CA SER A 84 -3.18 -1.76 -24.84
C SER A 84 -2.50 -0.39 -24.95
N LEU A 85 -3.19 0.59 -25.54
CA LEU A 85 -2.67 1.95 -25.66
C LEU A 85 -2.66 2.65 -24.30
N LEU A 86 -3.71 2.46 -23.51
CA LEU A 86 -3.83 3.02 -22.17
C LEU A 86 -2.75 2.51 -21.23
N LYS A 87 -2.36 1.23 -21.33
CA LYS A 87 -1.24 0.65 -20.56
C LYS A 87 0.05 1.48 -20.66
N HIS A 88 0.35 2.07 -21.82
CA HIS A 88 1.54 2.89 -22.01
C HIS A 88 1.45 4.28 -21.39
N PHE A 89 0.24 4.78 -21.12
CA PHE A 89 0.01 6.14 -20.65
C PHE A 89 -0.59 6.24 -19.25
N MET A 90 -0.97 5.12 -18.64
CA MET A 90 -1.60 5.12 -17.33
C MET A 90 -0.59 5.05 -16.18
N PRO A 91 -0.89 5.62 -15.03
CA PRO A 91 -0.07 5.52 -13.84
C PRO A 91 -0.18 4.14 -13.18
N ASP A 92 0.83 3.81 -12.37
CA ASP A 92 0.73 2.73 -11.38
C ASP A 92 0.16 3.27 -10.07
N LEU A 93 0.67 4.42 -9.67
CA LEU A 93 0.22 5.13 -8.47
C LEU A 93 -0.41 6.47 -8.83
N THR A 94 -1.52 6.75 -8.19
CA THR A 94 -2.15 8.07 -8.19
C THR A 94 -2.09 8.63 -6.77
N ILE A 95 -1.50 9.81 -6.61
CA ILE A 95 -1.45 10.53 -5.34
C ILE A 95 -2.37 11.73 -5.43
N GLY A 96 -3.49 11.66 -4.71
CA GLY A 96 -4.39 12.78 -4.50
C GLY A 96 -3.81 13.73 -3.47
N THR A 97 -3.71 15.01 -3.82
CA THR A 97 -3.09 16.02 -2.96
C THR A 97 -3.96 17.25 -2.76
N HIS A 98 -5.28 17.09 -2.92
CA HIS A 98 -6.24 18.17 -2.64
C HIS A 98 -6.07 18.62 -1.19
N ASP A 99 -5.90 19.91 -1.00
CA ASP A 99 -5.67 20.56 0.30
C ASP A 99 -4.55 19.98 1.18
N MET A 100 -3.66 19.17 0.61
CA MET A 100 -2.50 18.66 1.33
C MET A 100 -1.36 19.66 1.32
N LYS A 101 -1.12 20.30 2.46
CA LYS A 101 0.01 21.22 2.70
C LYS A 101 1.03 20.68 3.71
N ASP A 102 0.69 19.60 4.38
CA ASP A 102 1.54 18.97 5.38
C ASP A 102 2.46 17.93 4.72
N TYR A 103 3.77 18.12 4.93
CA TYR A 103 4.80 17.18 4.47
C TYR A 103 4.55 15.76 4.97
N ALA A 104 4.25 15.61 6.27
CA ALA A 104 4.10 14.30 6.89
C ALA A 104 2.89 13.53 6.32
N ARG A 105 1.80 14.23 6.03
CA ARG A 105 0.62 13.64 5.41
C ARG A 105 0.89 13.15 3.99
N ILE A 106 1.56 13.97 3.15
CA ILE A 106 1.93 13.56 1.79
C ILE A 106 2.92 12.38 1.86
N TYR A 107 3.91 12.46 2.75
CA TYR A 107 4.90 11.41 2.95
C TYR A 107 4.24 10.07 3.30
N SER A 108 3.35 10.05 4.29
CA SER A 108 2.69 8.81 4.71
C SER A 108 1.80 8.22 3.62
N THR A 109 1.04 9.07 2.90
CA THR A 109 0.23 8.63 1.76
C THR A 109 1.11 7.98 0.67
N VAL A 110 2.24 8.57 0.34
CA VAL A 110 3.16 7.98 -0.66
C VAL A 110 3.72 6.65 -0.18
N CYS A 111 4.10 6.54 1.10
CA CYS A 111 4.58 5.27 1.67
C CYS A 111 3.50 4.19 1.66
N HIS A 112 2.22 4.55 1.89
CA HIS A 112 1.08 3.65 1.76
C HIS A 112 0.97 3.07 0.34
N GLU A 113 0.94 3.92 -0.67
CA GLU A 113 0.80 3.47 -2.06
C GLU A 113 2.04 2.69 -2.55
N LEU A 114 3.25 3.04 -2.09
CA LEU A 114 4.45 2.27 -2.37
C LEU A 114 4.44 0.90 -1.67
N ALA A 115 3.83 0.80 -0.48
CA ALA A 115 3.66 -0.49 0.19
C ALA A 115 2.74 -1.42 -0.61
N HIS A 116 1.67 -0.90 -1.20
CA HIS A 116 0.86 -1.64 -2.17
C HIS A 116 1.69 -2.11 -3.37
N SER A 117 2.57 -1.27 -3.89
CA SER A 117 3.43 -1.63 -5.03
C SER A 117 4.44 -2.72 -4.67
N SER A 118 4.99 -2.71 -3.45
CA SER A 118 5.83 -3.78 -2.92
C SER A 118 5.05 -5.09 -2.79
N HIS A 119 3.83 -5.02 -2.27
CA HIS A 119 2.95 -6.18 -2.16
C HIS A 119 2.60 -6.73 -3.56
N TYR A 120 2.22 -5.87 -4.50
CA TYR A 120 2.00 -6.24 -5.89
C TYR A 120 3.20 -6.99 -6.50
N ALA A 121 4.42 -6.44 -6.34
CA ALA A 121 5.64 -7.06 -6.86
C ALA A 121 5.88 -8.47 -6.28
N LYS A 122 5.40 -8.72 -5.07
CA LYS A 122 5.52 -10.02 -4.40
C LYS A 122 4.44 -11.01 -4.80
N VAL A 123 3.18 -10.59 -4.91
CA VAL A 123 2.03 -11.48 -5.10
C VAL A 123 1.63 -11.64 -6.58
N GLY A 124 2.03 -10.68 -7.43
CA GLY A 124 1.80 -10.70 -8.87
C GLY A 124 0.39 -10.29 -9.32
N ASN A 125 0.22 -10.20 -10.64
CA ASN A 125 -0.99 -9.69 -11.30
C ASN A 125 -2.28 -10.44 -10.92
N ALA A 126 -2.23 -11.76 -10.84
CA ALA A 126 -3.43 -12.57 -10.58
C ALA A 126 -4.05 -12.25 -9.21
N TYR A 127 -3.21 -12.08 -8.19
CA TYR A 127 -3.64 -11.65 -6.87
C TYR A 127 -4.18 -10.23 -6.90
N TRP A 128 -3.42 -9.32 -7.49
CA TRP A 128 -3.73 -7.90 -7.52
C TRP A 128 -5.02 -7.60 -8.28
N ASN A 129 -5.29 -8.32 -9.36
CA ASN A 129 -6.53 -8.21 -10.10
C ASN A 129 -7.76 -8.60 -9.24
N ASN A 130 -7.64 -9.59 -8.35
CA ASN A 130 -8.72 -9.93 -7.42
C ASN A 130 -8.94 -8.83 -6.37
N TYR A 131 -7.86 -8.24 -5.85
CA TYR A 131 -7.94 -7.08 -4.95
C TYR A 131 -8.65 -5.90 -5.62
N ILE A 132 -8.21 -5.48 -6.80
CA ILE A 132 -8.80 -4.34 -7.52
C ILE A 132 -10.25 -4.63 -7.92
N ARG A 133 -10.56 -5.87 -8.34
CA ARG A 133 -11.92 -6.27 -8.67
C ARG A 133 -12.85 -6.13 -7.47
N TYR A 134 -12.41 -6.55 -6.28
CA TYR A 134 -13.19 -6.36 -5.07
C TYR A 134 -13.48 -4.87 -4.80
N VAL A 135 -12.46 -4.01 -4.90
CA VAL A 135 -12.60 -2.57 -4.69
C VAL A 135 -13.64 -1.96 -5.66
N ILE A 136 -13.56 -2.29 -6.94
CA ILE A 136 -14.49 -1.78 -7.95
C ILE A 136 -15.91 -2.30 -7.72
N GLU A 137 -16.07 -3.61 -7.50
CA GLU A 137 -17.37 -4.23 -7.22
C GLU A 137 -18.02 -3.64 -5.96
N SER A 138 -17.23 -3.42 -4.92
CA SER A 138 -17.69 -2.79 -3.67
C SER A 138 -18.15 -1.36 -3.89
N PHE A 139 -17.36 -0.55 -4.61
CA PHE A 139 -17.70 0.83 -4.94
C PHE A 139 -19.03 0.92 -5.69
N ILE A 140 -19.22 0.08 -6.70
CA ILE A 140 -20.46 0.04 -7.49
C ILE A 140 -21.64 -0.42 -6.63
N LYS A 141 -21.47 -1.52 -5.89
CA LYS A 141 -22.53 -2.13 -5.06
C LYS A 141 -23.01 -1.19 -3.94
N THR A 142 -22.10 -0.44 -3.34
CA THR A 142 -22.40 0.41 -2.19
C THR A 142 -22.70 1.87 -2.55
N GLY A 143 -22.53 2.24 -3.82
CA GLY A 143 -22.74 3.63 -4.25
C GLY A 143 -21.61 4.57 -3.78
N GLY A 144 -20.37 4.06 -3.59
CA GLY A 144 -19.22 4.91 -3.31
C GLY A 144 -18.28 4.45 -2.18
N MET A 145 -18.56 3.36 -1.49
CA MET A 145 -17.67 2.82 -0.46
C MET A 145 -16.61 1.93 -1.10
N THR A 146 -15.40 2.44 -1.23
CA THR A 146 -14.28 1.77 -1.93
C THR A 146 -13.99 0.38 -1.37
N TYR A 147 -14.00 0.22 -0.06
CA TYR A 147 -13.66 -1.05 0.59
C TYR A 147 -14.87 -1.90 0.98
N GLY A 148 -16.10 -1.41 0.72
CA GLY A 148 -17.32 -2.14 1.05
C GLY A 148 -17.42 -2.47 2.54
N ASP A 149 -18.06 -3.62 2.82
CA ASP A 149 -18.35 -4.11 4.18
C ASP A 149 -17.51 -5.34 4.60
N GLY A 150 -16.56 -5.75 3.81
CA GLY A 150 -15.73 -6.93 4.07
C GLY A 150 -16.39 -8.26 3.72
N THR A 151 -17.56 -8.23 3.10
CA THR A 151 -18.23 -9.45 2.64
C THR A 151 -17.91 -9.75 1.18
N GLY A 152 -17.99 -11.02 0.81
CA GLY A 152 -17.77 -11.48 -0.55
C GLY A 152 -16.46 -12.25 -0.74
N GLU A 153 -16.41 -12.99 -1.84
CA GLU A 153 -15.35 -13.97 -2.12
C GLU A 153 -13.95 -13.37 -2.16
N ARG A 154 -13.82 -12.08 -2.57
CA ARG A 154 -12.51 -11.42 -2.75
C ARG A 154 -12.15 -10.44 -1.63
N ALA A 155 -12.97 -10.35 -0.59
CA ALA A 155 -12.75 -9.39 0.50
C ALA A 155 -11.37 -9.58 1.16
N GLY A 156 -10.94 -10.82 1.34
CA GLY A 156 -9.66 -11.13 1.96
C GLY A 156 -8.43 -10.59 1.21
N TYR A 157 -8.46 -10.54 -0.12
CA TYR A 157 -7.40 -9.92 -0.90
C TYR A 157 -7.25 -8.42 -0.57
N CYS A 158 -8.38 -7.73 -0.42
CA CYS A 158 -8.41 -6.34 0.00
C CYS A 158 -7.90 -6.19 1.44
N ALA A 159 -8.41 -7.03 2.36
CA ALA A 159 -7.98 -6.98 3.76
C ALA A 159 -6.46 -7.07 3.90
N ILE A 160 -5.85 -8.09 3.30
CA ILE A 160 -4.39 -8.32 3.39
C ILE A 160 -3.61 -7.17 2.75
N GLY A 161 -4.02 -6.70 1.57
CA GLY A 161 -3.36 -5.58 0.88
C GLY A 161 -3.40 -4.29 1.69
N GLU A 162 -4.57 -3.93 2.20
CA GLU A 162 -4.76 -2.72 2.99
C GLU A 162 -4.09 -2.80 4.37
N MET A 163 -4.24 -3.92 5.06
CA MET A 163 -3.56 -4.14 6.36
C MET A 163 -2.06 -3.96 6.22
N TRP A 164 -1.47 -4.50 5.16
CA TRP A 164 -0.06 -4.35 4.88
C TRP A 164 0.33 -2.90 4.62
N ALA A 165 -0.39 -2.20 3.73
CA ALA A 165 -0.08 -0.81 3.37
C ALA A 165 -0.20 0.12 4.57
N TYR A 166 -1.26 0.03 5.37
CA TYR A 166 -1.42 0.82 6.60
C TYR A 166 -0.34 0.51 7.64
N PHE A 167 0.07 -0.74 7.76
CA PHE A 167 1.13 -1.11 8.71
C PHE A 167 2.47 -0.47 8.32
N ILE A 168 2.88 -0.60 7.05
CA ILE A 168 4.14 -0.02 6.57
C ILE A 168 4.11 1.50 6.61
N GLU A 169 3.02 2.12 6.18
CA GLU A 169 2.80 3.56 6.31
C GLU A 169 3.07 4.03 7.75
N SER A 170 2.45 3.34 8.73
CA SER A 170 2.60 3.71 10.13
C SER A 170 4.00 3.48 10.66
N GLN A 171 4.68 2.43 10.22
CA GLN A 171 6.07 2.16 10.60
C GLN A 171 7.02 3.24 10.04
N MET A 172 6.89 3.56 8.75
CA MET A 172 7.67 4.61 8.08
C MET A 172 7.46 5.97 8.74
N TYR A 173 6.21 6.32 9.05
CA TYR A 173 5.88 7.56 9.75
C TYR A 173 6.51 7.62 11.14
N LYS A 174 6.35 6.56 11.94
CA LYS A 174 6.90 6.48 13.29
C LYS A 174 8.41 6.63 13.29
N ASP A 175 9.09 5.95 12.37
CA ASP A 175 10.56 5.96 12.31
C ASP A 175 11.10 7.34 11.89
N ARG A 176 10.36 8.07 11.05
CA ARG A 176 10.78 9.39 10.56
C ARG A 176 10.42 10.53 11.52
N TYR A 177 9.21 10.52 12.09
CA TYR A 177 8.68 11.64 12.86
C TYR A 177 8.60 11.35 14.36
N GLY A 178 8.75 10.09 14.76
CA GLY A 178 8.52 9.67 16.14
C GLY A 178 7.03 9.63 16.52
N GLY A 179 6.74 9.23 17.75
CA GLY A 179 5.38 9.19 18.26
C GLY A 179 4.54 8.01 17.75
N ALA A 180 3.25 8.04 18.07
CA ALA A 180 2.28 7.09 17.54
C ALA A 180 1.65 7.69 16.29
N TYR A 181 1.66 6.96 15.19
CA TYR A 181 0.85 7.32 14.03
C TYR A 181 -0.63 7.29 14.43
N PRO A 182 -1.40 8.33 14.09
CA PRO A 182 -2.72 8.52 14.70
C PRO A 182 -3.76 7.49 14.34
N THR A 183 -3.55 6.63 13.37
CA THR A 183 -4.66 5.80 12.92
C THR A 183 -4.28 4.43 12.43
N PHE A 184 -4.49 3.47 13.28
CA PHE A 184 -5.26 2.34 12.82
C PHE A 184 -6.73 2.62 13.19
N GLY A 185 -7.36 3.51 12.43
CA GLY A 185 -8.73 3.91 12.70
C GLY A 185 -9.68 2.75 12.52
N ASN A 186 -10.67 2.65 13.40
CA ASN A 186 -11.83 1.76 13.27
C ASN A 186 -12.75 2.12 12.09
N SER A 187 -12.22 2.78 11.07
CA SER A 187 -13.01 3.27 9.93
C SER A 187 -13.27 2.20 8.88
N HIS A 188 -12.53 1.08 8.93
CA HIS A 188 -12.65 -0.02 7.98
C HIS A 188 -12.79 -1.35 8.70
N TRP A 189 -13.27 -2.35 8.00
CA TRP A 189 -13.49 -3.70 8.54
C TRP A 189 -12.19 -4.55 8.63
N PHE A 190 -11.10 -4.13 8.00
CA PHE A 190 -9.80 -4.81 8.10
C PHE A 190 -8.98 -4.30 9.30
N SER A 191 -8.06 -5.13 9.78
CA SER A 191 -7.37 -4.95 11.06
C SER A 191 -5.85 -4.89 10.95
N PRO A 192 -5.24 -3.77 10.46
CA PRO A 192 -3.79 -3.63 10.35
C PRO A 192 -3.06 -3.72 11.69
N GLN A 193 -3.76 -3.54 12.81
CA GLN A 193 -3.26 -3.71 14.17
C GLN A 193 -2.68 -5.10 14.44
N ILE A 194 -3.12 -6.13 13.72
CA ILE A 194 -2.59 -7.49 13.82
C ILE A 194 -1.08 -7.47 13.60
N PHE A 195 -0.60 -6.82 12.54
CA PHE A 195 0.84 -6.74 12.25
C PHE A 195 1.60 -5.99 13.35
N ARG A 196 1.01 -4.91 13.87
CA ARG A 196 1.61 -4.17 14.97
C ARG A 196 1.75 -5.01 16.22
N TYR A 197 0.70 -5.73 16.62
CA TYR A 197 0.74 -6.58 17.80
C TYR A 197 1.68 -7.77 17.64
N LEU A 198 1.85 -8.29 16.44
CA LEU A 198 2.88 -9.30 16.14
C LEU A 198 4.28 -8.71 16.37
N CYS A 199 4.55 -7.49 15.89
CA CYS A 199 5.81 -6.81 16.15
C CYS A 199 6.04 -6.50 17.62
N ASP A 200 5.02 -6.06 18.35
CA ASP A 200 5.10 -5.80 19.79
C ASP A 200 5.39 -7.08 20.61
N ARG A 201 5.20 -8.26 19.99
CA ARG A 201 5.54 -9.57 20.55
C ARG A 201 6.84 -10.18 20.03
N GLY A 202 7.62 -9.39 19.29
CA GLY A 202 8.97 -9.72 18.86
C GLY A 202 9.12 -10.17 17.41
N MET A 203 8.03 -10.34 16.65
CA MET A 203 8.15 -10.61 15.22
C MET A 203 8.66 -9.39 14.47
N THR A 204 9.53 -9.60 13.50
CA THR A 204 10.05 -8.54 12.62
C THR A 204 9.15 -8.33 11.40
N CYS A 205 9.23 -7.14 10.78
CA CYS A 205 8.57 -6.90 9.49
C CYS A 205 8.98 -7.93 8.45
N ARG A 206 10.26 -8.35 8.45
CA ARG A 206 10.77 -9.40 7.55
C ARG A 206 10.02 -10.72 7.72
N GLU A 207 9.83 -11.17 8.95
CA GLU A 207 9.14 -12.43 9.25
C GLU A 207 7.69 -12.37 8.80
N ILE A 208 6.99 -11.30 9.13
CA ILE A 208 5.60 -11.09 8.68
C ILE A 208 5.52 -11.08 7.16
N LEU A 209 6.40 -10.33 6.49
CA LEU A 209 6.44 -10.25 5.02
C LEU A 209 6.80 -11.57 4.35
N SER A 210 7.63 -12.38 4.99
CA SER A 210 8.07 -13.63 4.37
C SER A 210 6.90 -14.52 3.99
N VAL A 211 5.83 -14.50 4.77
CA VAL A 211 4.62 -15.33 4.56
C VAL A 211 3.54 -14.67 3.70
N LEU A 212 3.62 -13.36 3.46
CA LEU A 212 2.65 -12.64 2.63
C LEU A 212 2.96 -12.84 1.15
N ASP A 213 2.67 -14.00 0.64
CA ASP A 213 2.75 -14.34 -0.79
C ASP A 213 1.36 -14.48 -1.43
N GLY A 214 1.32 -14.84 -2.72
CA GLY A 214 0.07 -14.96 -3.48
C GLY A 214 -0.89 -16.05 -2.99
N THR A 215 -0.52 -16.86 -2.01
CA THR A 215 -1.38 -17.88 -1.40
C THR A 215 -2.16 -17.36 -0.21
N VAL A 216 -1.70 -16.29 0.44
CA VAL A 216 -2.36 -15.67 1.61
C VAL A 216 -3.40 -14.65 1.16
N LYS A 217 -4.65 -15.04 1.17
CA LYS A 217 -5.80 -14.28 0.62
C LYS A 217 -6.82 -13.91 1.69
N SER A 218 -6.53 -14.20 2.95
CA SER A 218 -7.41 -13.88 4.09
C SER A 218 -6.61 -13.79 5.38
N VAL A 219 -7.24 -13.22 6.41
CA VAL A 219 -6.65 -13.11 7.76
C VAL A 219 -6.43 -14.50 8.37
N ASP A 220 -7.33 -15.46 8.11
CA ASP A 220 -7.19 -16.84 8.59
C ASP A 220 -6.01 -17.55 7.91
N GLU A 221 -5.85 -17.39 6.59
CA GLU A 221 -4.71 -17.94 5.86
C GLU A 221 -3.39 -17.31 6.32
N LEU A 222 -3.38 -16.00 6.62
CA LEU A 222 -2.23 -15.32 7.22
C LEU A 222 -1.84 -15.97 8.55
N LYS A 223 -2.81 -16.20 9.43
CA LYS A 223 -2.57 -16.88 10.72
C LYS A 223 -1.94 -18.26 10.51
N VAL A 224 -2.51 -19.06 9.60
CA VAL A 224 -2.01 -20.40 9.29
C VAL A 224 -0.58 -20.35 8.75
N ALA A 225 -0.31 -19.45 7.81
CA ALA A 225 1.02 -19.27 7.21
C ALA A 225 2.07 -18.85 8.25
N LEU A 226 1.73 -17.92 9.14
CA LEU A 226 2.62 -17.47 10.21
C LEU A 226 2.94 -18.63 11.19
N ILE A 227 1.95 -19.40 11.61
CA ILE A 227 2.16 -20.54 12.51
C ILE A 227 3.01 -21.63 11.86
N ALA A 228 2.80 -21.87 10.54
CA ALA A 228 3.58 -22.84 9.81
C ALA A 228 5.05 -22.42 9.66
N ALA A 229 5.31 -21.14 9.38
CA ALA A 229 6.66 -20.61 9.21
C ALA A 229 7.40 -20.42 10.54
N TYR A 230 6.68 -20.05 11.61
CA TYR A 230 7.23 -19.71 12.94
C TYR A 230 6.53 -20.50 14.05
N PRO A 231 6.69 -21.83 14.13
CA PRO A 231 5.98 -22.67 15.09
C PRO A 231 6.36 -22.37 16.56
N SER A 232 7.55 -21.84 16.82
CA SER A 232 7.96 -21.36 18.15
C SER A 232 7.11 -20.20 18.67
N ASP A 233 6.57 -19.38 17.77
CA ASP A 233 5.79 -18.20 18.11
C ASP A 233 4.27 -18.44 18.09
N ARG A 234 3.86 -19.68 17.88
CA ARG A 234 2.47 -20.10 17.74
C ARG A 234 1.54 -19.50 18.80
N ILE A 235 1.92 -19.60 20.09
CA ILE A 235 1.09 -19.08 21.19
C ILE A 235 0.89 -17.57 21.07
N SER A 236 1.96 -16.82 20.75
CA SER A 236 1.91 -15.37 20.56
C SER A 236 1.03 -15.00 19.36
N ILE A 237 1.17 -15.72 18.26
CA ILE A 237 0.36 -15.53 17.04
C ILE A 237 -1.12 -15.78 17.36
N GLU A 238 -1.46 -16.93 17.96
CA GLU A 238 -2.84 -17.28 18.33
C GLU A 238 -3.46 -16.23 19.27
N GLN A 239 -2.70 -15.71 20.23
CA GLN A 239 -3.17 -14.66 21.14
C GLN A 239 -3.43 -13.33 20.45
N VAL A 240 -2.66 -12.98 19.41
CA VAL A 240 -2.92 -11.77 18.63
C VAL A 240 -4.20 -11.94 17.83
N PHE A 241 -4.31 -13.04 17.07
CA PHE A 241 -5.47 -13.27 16.20
C PHE A 241 -6.79 -13.56 16.95
N SER A 242 -6.73 -14.00 18.20
CA SER A 242 -7.94 -14.20 19.02
C SER A 242 -8.69 -12.91 19.37
N ARG A 243 -8.14 -11.75 19.05
CA ARG A 243 -8.77 -10.43 19.29
C ARG A 243 -9.60 -9.95 18.11
N TYR A 244 -9.50 -10.65 16.97
CA TYR A 244 -10.09 -10.31 15.69
C TYR A 244 -10.82 -11.51 15.07
#